data_16f91dca3af4da96b6e8fbe32f256ec5
#
_entry.id   16f91dca3af4da96b6e8fbe32f256ec5
#
_cell.length_a   1.000
_cell.length_b   1.000
_cell.length_c   1.000
_cell.angle_alpha   90.00
_cell.angle_beta   90.00
_cell.angle_gamma   90.00
#
_symmetry.space_group_name_H-M   'P 1'
#
loop_
_entity.id
_entity.type
_entity.pdbx_description
1 polymer ?
#
loop_
_entity_poly.entity_id
_entity_poly.type
_entity_poly.pdbx_seq_one_letter_code
_entity_poly.pdbx_strand_id
1 'polypeptide(L)'
;MRKWNKVTALLLTAAVAAMTIGGCGSEKAPETPVSSTEEAKTEAVSEPIKIATKPMTEQYILGEILKQLIESRTDYTVEVTKGIGGGTSNIHPAMEKGEFDLYPEYTSSGWVMVLGHQAGEVSDEEILAKLQEEYSEQFGMTWVGLYGFNNTYTLAVRKEIADQYQLKTCSDLAKVSGELVFGGNPDYIERADGLSGVSEAYGMEFKAIKDIDIGLKYEAMGKGDIDVTNGYTTDAQISRDDVVALEDDKGYQVNYYCSTVVREDALEKYPKLEETLLLMDGILSDQEMAELNYQVEVDGKDEADVAREFLIEKGLIEE
;
A
#
# COMPACT_ATOMS: atom_id res chain seq x y z
N MET A 1 -37.57 -36.24 10.26
CA MET A 1 -38.40 -37.25 9.51
C MET A 1 -38.87 -36.63 8.20
N ARG A 2 -38.58 -37.25 7.12
CA ARG A 2 -39.08 -37.29 5.72
C ARG A 2 -37.95 -37.05 4.71
N LYS A 3 -37.28 -38.11 4.26
CA LYS A 3 -37.48 -38.95 3.03
C LYS A 3 -37.23 -38.12 1.75
N TRP A 4 -36.07 -38.22 1.18
CA TRP A 4 -35.42 -39.09 0.18
C TRP A 4 -36.33 -39.43 -1.02
N ASN A 5 -35.98 -39.01 -2.22
CA ASN A 5 -36.30 -39.71 -3.47
C ASN A 5 -35.17 -39.54 -4.50
N LYS A 6 -34.63 -40.71 -4.88
CA LYS A 6 -33.73 -40.93 -6.04
C LYS A 6 -34.61 -41.25 -7.27
N VAL A 7 -34.24 -40.81 -8.45
CA VAL A 7 -34.62 -41.40 -9.74
C VAL A 7 -33.47 -41.09 -10.72
N THR A 8 -32.59 -41.97 -11.00
CA THR A 8 -32.49 -43.05 -12.04
C THR A 8 -32.23 -42.53 -13.47
N ALA A 9 -31.11 -43.00 -14.02
CA ALA A 9 -30.52 -42.86 -15.32
C ALA A 9 -31.38 -43.33 -16.50
N LEU A 10 -31.12 -42.82 -17.68
CA LEU A 10 -31.34 -43.55 -18.94
C LEU A 10 -30.24 -43.23 -19.97
N LEU A 11 -29.51 -44.28 -20.31
CA LEU A 11 -28.59 -44.41 -21.46
C LEU A 11 -29.42 -44.57 -22.73
N LEU A 12 -29.00 -43.96 -23.82
CA LEU A 12 -29.37 -44.46 -25.18
C LEU A 12 -28.17 -44.29 -26.12
N THR A 13 -27.64 -45.44 -26.47
CA THR A 13 -26.73 -45.74 -27.59
C THR A 13 -27.53 -45.89 -28.88
N ALA A 14 -27.01 -45.39 -30.00
CA ALA A 14 -27.28 -45.93 -31.31
C ALA A 14 -26.15 -45.65 -32.29
N ALA A 15 -25.71 -46.69 -32.87
CA ALA A 15 -24.57 -46.90 -33.74
C ALA A 15 -24.99 -46.89 -35.23
N VAL A 16 -23.95 -46.82 -36.10
CA VAL A 16 -23.76 -47.49 -37.41
C VAL A 16 -24.40 -46.84 -38.66
N ALA A 17 -23.60 -46.45 -39.64
CA ALA A 17 -23.26 -47.31 -40.76
C ALA A 17 -22.26 -46.64 -41.73
N ALA A 18 -21.26 -47.42 -42.10
CA ALA A 18 -20.30 -47.15 -43.15
C ALA A 18 -20.92 -47.42 -44.56
N MET A 19 -20.39 -46.74 -45.57
CA MET A 19 -20.26 -47.34 -46.93
C MET A 19 -19.12 -46.71 -47.70
N THR A 20 -18.28 -47.59 -48.17
CA THR A 20 -17.12 -47.53 -49.04
C THR A 20 -17.47 -47.29 -50.50
N ILE A 21 -16.54 -46.74 -51.29
CA ILE A 21 -16.09 -47.06 -52.65
C ILE A 21 -15.22 -45.86 -53.05
N GLY A 22 -13.95 -45.87 -53.36
CA GLY A 22 -13.14 -46.72 -54.21
C GLY A 22 -12.58 -45.83 -55.34
N GLY A 23 -11.22 -45.70 -55.47
CA GLY A 23 -10.64 -45.05 -56.65
C GLY A 23 -9.16 -44.69 -56.51
N CYS A 24 -8.36 -45.40 -57.17
CA CYS A 24 -6.90 -45.43 -57.35
C CYS A 24 -6.17 -44.11 -57.59
N GLY A 25 -4.97 -44.03 -57.03
CA GLY A 25 -3.78 -43.72 -57.89
C GLY A 25 -2.93 -42.53 -57.44
N SER A 26 -1.78 -42.81 -56.97
CA SER A 26 -0.46 -42.18 -57.22
C SER A 26 0.31 -41.78 -55.94
N GLU A 27 1.42 -42.50 -55.82
CA GLU A 27 2.49 -42.29 -54.82
C GLU A 27 3.05 -40.89 -54.89
N LYS A 28 3.16 -40.24 -53.70
CA LYS A 28 4.18 -39.24 -53.36
C LYS A 28 4.56 -39.38 -51.89
N ALA A 29 5.85 -39.27 -51.65
CA ALA A 29 6.59 -39.47 -50.42
C ALA A 29 6.02 -38.67 -49.19
N PRO A 30 6.33 -39.11 -47.94
CA PRO A 30 5.77 -38.54 -46.74
C PRO A 30 6.42 -37.19 -46.41
N GLU A 31 5.62 -36.13 -46.42
CA GLU A 31 5.96 -34.86 -45.80
C GLU A 31 5.66 -34.97 -44.29
N THR A 32 6.67 -34.73 -43.49
CA THR A 32 6.61 -34.59 -42.03
C THR A 32 5.62 -33.48 -41.67
N PRO A 33 4.69 -33.70 -40.76
CA PRO A 33 3.87 -32.59 -40.26
C PRO A 33 4.74 -31.69 -39.41
N VAL A 34 4.96 -30.45 -39.87
CA VAL A 34 5.43 -29.35 -39.04
C VAL A 34 4.34 -29.09 -38.04
N SER A 35 4.63 -29.42 -36.79
CA SER A 35 3.81 -29.02 -35.65
C SER A 35 3.82 -27.48 -35.58
N SER A 36 2.78 -26.85 -36.06
CA SER A 36 2.50 -25.49 -35.76
C SER A 36 2.11 -25.44 -34.26
N THR A 37 3.06 -24.98 -33.44
CA THR A 37 2.76 -24.52 -32.10
C THR A 37 1.78 -23.34 -32.27
N GLU A 38 0.52 -23.56 -32.06
CA GLU A 38 -0.43 -22.48 -31.82
C GLU A 38 0.04 -21.77 -30.55
N GLU A 39 0.71 -20.64 -30.71
CA GLU A 39 0.79 -19.64 -29.66
C GLU A 39 -0.65 -19.24 -29.35
N ALA A 40 -1.11 -19.62 -28.16
CA ALA A 40 -2.38 -19.15 -27.63
C ALA A 40 -2.32 -17.62 -27.63
N LYS A 41 -3.00 -16.99 -28.56
CA LYS A 41 -3.31 -15.55 -28.47
C LYS A 41 -4.15 -15.38 -27.22
N THR A 42 -3.52 -14.92 -26.16
CA THR A 42 -4.22 -14.36 -25.01
C THR A 42 -5.07 -13.21 -25.57
N GLU A 43 -6.37 -13.33 -25.49
CA GLU A 43 -7.27 -12.22 -25.86
C GLU A 43 -6.88 -11.03 -24.99
N ALA A 44 -6.63 -9.87 -25.61
CA ALA A 44 -6.29 -8.66 -24.88
C ALA A 44 -7.45 -8.32 -23.91
N VAL A 45 -7.16 -8.26 -22.62
CA VAL A 45 -8.14 -7.87 -21.62
C VAL A 45 -8.53 -6.42 -21.88
N SER A 46 -9.79 -6.18 -22.23
CA SER A 46 -10.29 -4.87 -22.70
C SER A 46 -10.78 -3.96 -21.58
N GLU A 47 -10.97 -4.47 -20.38
CA GLU A 47 -11.42 -3.68 -19.23
C GLU A 47 -10.21 -3.09 -18.48
N PRO A 48 -10.32 -1.83 -18.01
CA PRO A 48 -9.25 -1.23 -17.22
C PRO A 48 -9.13 -1.86 -15.84
N ILE A 49 -7.92 -1.91 -15.31
CA ILE A 49 -7.65 -2.20 -13.90
C ILE A 49 -8.09 -0.98 -13.09
N LYS A 50 -8.87 -1.20 -12.04
CA LYS A 50 -9.43 -0.14 -11.21
C LYS A 50 -8.69 -0.03 -9.88
N ILE A 51 -8.07 1.12 -9.65
CA ILE A 51 -7.36 1.43 -8.41
C ILE A 51 -8.17 2.42 -7.57
N ALA A 52 -8.33 2.12 -6.28
CA ALA A 52 -8.87 3.07 -5.30
C ALA A 52 -7.74 3.69 -4.47
N THR A 53 -7.91 4.94 -4.02
CA THR A 53 -6.99 5.54 -3.06
C THR A 53 -7.72 6.20 -1.89
N LYS A 54 -7.09 6.24 -0.74
CA LYS A 54 -7.56 7.00 0.43
C LYS A 54 -7.42 8.51 0.20
N PRO A 55 -8.12 9.37 0.97
CA PRO A 55 -8.12 10.81 0.76
C PRO A 55 -6.89 11.50 1.40
N MET A 56 -5.70 11.23 0.88
CA MET A 56 -4.44 11.83 1.32
C MET A 56 -3.43 11.87 0.19
N THR A 57 -2.55 12.87 0.17
CA THR A 57 -1.56 13.12 -0.88
C THR A 57 -0.71 11.91 -1.19
N GLU A 58 -0.15 11.27 -0.16
CA GLU A 58 0.65 10.05 -0.28
C GLU A 58 -0.07 8.97 -1.12
N GLN A 59 -1.33 8.75 -0.84
CA GLN A 59 -2.14 7.75 -1.55
C GLN A 59 -2.43 8.16 -2.99
N TYR A 60 -2.55 9.46 -3.29
CA TYR A 60 -2.73 9.94 -4.67
C TYR A 60 -1.46 9.68 -5.48
N ILE A 61 -0.28 9.97 -4.91
CA ILE A 61 1.01 9.69 -5.52
C ILE A 61 1.17 8.19 -5.76
N LEU A 62 0.89 7.35 -4.75
CA LEU A 62 0.98 5.89 -4.87
C LEU A 62 0.03 5.33 -5.94
N GLY A 63 -1.19 5.87 -6.03
CA GLY A 63 -2.14 5.50 -7.08
C GLY A 63 -1.61 5.81 -8.48
N GLU A 64 -0.96 6.97 -8.66
CA GLU A 64 -0.34 7.35 -9.94
C GLU A 64 0.93 6.53 -10.24
N ILE A 65 1.74 6.21 -9.23
CA ILE A 65 2.89 5.32 -9.37
C ILE A 65 2.42 3.95 -9.88
N LEU A 66 1.43 3.33 -9.22
CA LEU A 66 0.89 2.04 -9.62
C LEU A 66 0.32 2.08 -11.03
N LYS A 67 -0.46 3.12 -11.36
CA LYS A 67 -1.02 3.30 -12.70
C LYS A 67 0.07 3.34 -13.76
N GLN A 68 1.02 4.25 -13.64
CA GLN A 68 2.07 4.45 -14.65
C GLN A 68 2.99 3.23 -14.75
N LEU A 69 3.29 2.58 -13.64
CA LEU A 69 4.07 1.36 -13.61
C LEU A 69 3.37 0.22 -14.38
N ILE A 70 2.08 -0.01 -14.10
CA ILE A 70 1.29 -1.05 -14.78
C ILE A 70 1.18 -0.75 -16.27
N GLU A 71 0.81 0.47 -16.66
CA GLU A 71 0.65 0.87 -18.06
C GLU A 71 1.97 0.84 -18.85
N SER A 72 3.12 1.06 -18.19
CA SER A 72 4.44 1.02 -18.85
C SER A 72 4.98 -0.41 -19.03
N ARG A 73 4.61 -1.34 -18.15
CA ARG A 73 5.12 -2.71 -18.14
C ARG A 73 4.19 -3.72 -18.82
N THR A 74 2.96 -3.31 -19.12
CA THR A 74 1.93 -4.19 -19.70
C THR A 74 1.15 -3.44 -20.76
N ASP A 75 0.28 -4.17 -21.47
CA ASP A 75 -0.70 -3.59 -22.41
C ASP A 75 -2.03 -3.25 -21.71
N TYR A 76 -2.07 -3.26 -20.38
CA TYR A 76 -3.28 -2.96 -19.61
C TYR A 76 -3.49 -1.45 -19.47
N THR A 77 -4.75 -1.04 -19.38
CA THR A 77 -5.13 0.33 -19.03
C THR A 77 -5.56 0.39 -17.57
N VAL A 78 -5.38 1.53 -16.93
CA VAL A 78 -5.65 1.72 -15.50
C VAL A 78 -6.50 2.95 -15.23
N GLU A 79 -7.53 2.78 -14.41
CA GLU A 79 -8.35 3.88 -13.90
C GLU A 79 -8.11 4.05 -12.40
N VAL A 80 -7.73 5.27 -11.97
CA VAL A 80 -7.53 5.61 -10.55
C VAL A 80 -8.71 6.44 -10.04
N THR A 81 -9.40 5.95 -9.03
CA THR A 81 -10.39 6.71 -8.27
C THR A 81 -9.75 7.26 -7.01
N LYS A 82 -9.44 8.56 -7.02
CA LYS A 82 -8.76 9.23 -5.91
C LYS A 82 -9.74 9.64 -4.80
N GLY A 83 -9.29 9.55 -3.55
CA GLY A 83 -9.91 10.22 -2.43
C GLY A 83 -11.20 9.58 -1.91
N ILE A 84 -11.26 8.26 -1.85
CA ILE A 84 -12.42 7.56 -1.26
C ILE A 84 -12.55 7.95 0.22
N GLY A 85 -13.56 8.76 0.53
CA GLY A 85 -13.86 9.18 1.91
C GLY A 85 -14.07 7.97 2.83
N GLY A 86 -13.60 8.07 4.07
CA GLY A 86 -13.61 6.95 5.02
C GLY A 86 -12.48 5.93 4.81
N GLY A 87 -11.66 6.06 3.76
CA GLY A 87 -10.49 5.22 3.52
C GLY A 87 -10.80 3.73 3.55
N THR A 88 -10.03 2.96 4.33
CA THR A 88 -10.17 1.49 4.48
C THR A 88 -11.60 1.04 4.71
N SER A 89 -12.35 1.73 5.58
CA SER A 89 -13.73 1.36 5.92
C SER A 89 -14.70 1.39 4.74
N ASN A 90 -14.42 2.15 3.69
CA ASN A 90 -15.23 2.23 2.48
C ASN A 90 -14.58 1.51 1.29
N ILE A 91 -13.24 1.53 1.18
CA ILE A 91 -12.54 0.88 0.08
C ILE A 91 -12.65 -0.65 0.20
N HIS A 92 -12.37 -1.22 1.38
CA HIS A 92 -12.37 -2.67 1.54
C HIS A 92 -13.71 -3.32 1.17
N PRO A 93 -14.89 -2.83 1.65
CA PRO A 93 -16.18 -3.35 1.21
C PRO A 93 -16.48 -3.16 -0.29
N ALA A 94 -15.90 -2.14 -0.93
CA ALA A 94 -16.02 -1.94 -2.38
C ALA A 94 -15.15 -2.94 -3.17
N MET A 95 -13.97 -3.30 -2.63
CA MET A 95 -13.14 -4.40 -3.15
C MET A 95 -13.87 -5.74 -3.11
N GLU A 96 -14.53 -6.08 -2.00
CA GLU A 96 -15.33 -7.31 -1.87
C GLU A 96 -16.45 -7.40 -2.91
N LYS A 97 -17.01 -6.25 -3.33
CA LYS A 97 -18.05 -6.18 -4.38
C LYS A 97 -17.49 -6.17 -5.80
N GLY A 98 -16.17 -6.10 -5.98
CA GLY A 98 -15.54 -5.99 -7.28
C GLY A 98 -15.65 -4.60 -7.93
N GLU A 99 -15.89 -3.55 -7.14
CA GLU A 99 -15.90 -2.18 -7.65
C GLU A 99 -14.51 -1.68 -8.00
N PHE A 100 -13.48 -2.19 -7.29
CA PHE A 100 -12.04 -1.95 -7.52
C PHE A 100 -11.28 -3.28 -7.57
N ASP A 101 -10.12 -3.28 -8.21
CA ASP A 101 -9.25 -4.45 -8.35
C ASP A 101 -8.10 -4.44 -7.35
N LEU A 102 -7.57 -3.25 -7.02
CA LEU A 102 -6.49 -3.08 -6.05
C LEU A 102 -6.47 -1.68 -5.40
N TYR A 103 -5.76 -1.55 -4.29
CA TYR A 103 -5.50 -0.28 -3.63
C TYR A 103 -4.25 -0.35 -2.73
N PRO A 104 -3.52 0.77 -2.53
CA PRO A 104 -2.47 0.86 -1.53
C PRO A 104 -3.08 0.84 -0.13
N GLU A 105 -2.57 -0.04 0.74
CA GLU A 105 -3.04 -0.19 2.11
C GLU A 105 -1.87 -0.33 3.09
N TYR A 106 -2.15 -0.07 4.36
CA TYR A 106 -1.15 -0.17 5.43
C TYR A 106 -1.40 -1.41 6.28
N THR A 107 -0.33 -2.10 6.64
CA THR A 107 -0.40 -3.39 7.35
C THR A 107 -1.27 -3.33 8.61
N SER A 108 -1.07 -2.34 9.48
CA SER A 108 -1.90 -2.22 10.69
C SER A 108 -3.34 -1.82 10.42
N SER A 109 -3.63 -1.11 9.32
CA SER A 109 -5.02 -0.85 8.94
C SER A 109 -5.72 -2.15 8.52
N GLY A 110 -5.06 -2.98 7.71
CA GLY A 110 -5.56 -4.30 7.34
C GLY A 110 -5.76 -5.21 8.55
N TRP A 111 -4.77 -5.24 9.44
CA TRP A 111 -4.78 -6.09 10.63
C TRP A 111 -5.86 -5.70 11.63
N VAL A 112 -5.93 -4.42 11.98
CA VAL A 112 -6.82 -3.93 13.05
C VAL A 112 -8.22 -3.60 12.55
N MET A 113 -8.34 -2.88 11.42
CA MET A 113 -9.64 -2.37 10.97
C MET A 113 -10.43 -3.38 10.16
N VAL A 114 -9.76 -4.23 9.39
CA VAL A 114 -10.41 -5.22 8.51
C VAL A 114 -10.55 -6.56 9.22
N LEU A 115 -9.44 -7.12 9.71
CA LEU A 115 -9.45 -8.44 10.38
C LEU A 115 -9.93 -8.38 11.83
N GLY A 116 -9.90 -7.21 12.48
CA GLY A 116 -10.37 -7.02 13.86
C GLY A 116 -9.39 -7.50 14.94
N HIS A 117 -8.13 -7.71 14.59
CA HIS A 117 -7.08 -8.08 15.51
C HIS A 117 -6.57 -6.90 16.37
N GLN A 118 -5.70 -7.17 17.33
CA GLN A 118 -5.07 -6.13 18.13
C GLN A 118 -3.74 -5.69 17.51
N ALA A 119 -3.45 -4.40 17.62
CA ALA A 119 -2.16 -3.86 17.20
C ALA A 119 -1.02 -4.50 18.00
N GLY A 120 0.08 -4.87 17.32
CA GLY A 120 1.23 -5.51 17.96
C GLY A 120 1.03 -6.98 18.36
N GLU A 121 -0.04 -7.63 17.92
CA GLU A 121 -0.31 -9.05 18.20
C GLU A 121 0.64 -9.98 17.45
N VAL A 122 1.13 -9.55 16.30
CA VAL A 122 2.15 -10.24 15.49
C VAL A 122 3.36 -9.34 15.28
N SER A 123 4.53 -9.95 15.04
CA SER A 123 5.74 -9.19 14.72
C SER A 123 5.70 -8.61 13.30
N ASP A 124 6.53 -7.61 13.05
CA ASP A 124 6.64 -6.97 11.73
C ASP A 124 7.11 -7.96 10.64
N GLU A 125 7.94 -8.94 11.02
CA GLU A 125 8.40 -9.98 10.10
C GLU A 125 7.28 -10.96 9.71
N GLU A 126 6.27 -11.13 10.56
CA GLU A 126 5.18 -12.08 10.34
C GLU A 126 3.92 -11.44 9.76
N ILE A 127 3.74 -10.11 9.93
CA ILE A 127 2.47 -9.44 9.63
C ILE A 127 2.05 -9.59 8.16
N LEU A 128 3.00 -9.48 7.21
CA LEU A 128 2.67 -9.60 5.79
C LEU A 128 2.14 -11.00 5.46
N ALA A 129 2.83 -12.04 5.94
CA ALA A 129 2.42 -13.42 5.70
C ALA A 129 1.04 -13.73 6.32
N LYS A 130 0.77 -13.17 7.50
CA LYS A 130 -0.53 -13.32 8.18
C LYS A 130 -1.64 -12.58 7.44
N LEU A 131 -1.39 -11.37 6.96
CA LEU A 131 -2.31 -10.63 6.13
C LEU A 131 -2.62 -11.37 4.82
N GLN A 132 -1.61 -11.92 4.15
CA GLN A 132 -1.79 -12.72 2.94
C GLN A 132 -2.67 -13.95 3.21
N GLU A 133 -2.38 -14.71 4.28
CA GLU A 133 -3.14 -15.90 4.66
C GLU A 133 -4.61 -15.56 4.92
N GLU A 134 -4.88 -14.61 5.82
CA GLU A 134 -6.25 -14.32 6.26
C GLU A 134 -7.07 -13.56 5.22
N TYR A 135 -6.47 -12.66 4.44
CA TYR A 135 -7.18 -11.97 3.36
C TYR A 135 -7.56 -12.91 2.21
N SER A 136 -6.68 -13.87 1.87
CA SER A 136 -7.00 -14.89 0.88
C SER A 136 -8.16 -15.77 1.35
N GLU A 137 -8.11 -16.25 2.59
CA GLU A 137 -9.15 -17.13 3.13
C GLU A 137 -10.51 -16.45 3.32
N GLN A 138 -10.52 -15.18 3.76
CA GLN A 138 -11.75 -14.50 4.13
C GLN A 138 -12.35 -13.70 2.97
N PHE A 139 -11.55 -13.14 2.09
CA PHE A 139 -12.00 -12.15 1.10
C PHE A 139 -11.61 -12.47 -0.35
N GLY A 140 -10.77 -13.49 -0.61
CA GLY A 140 -10.20 -13.74 -1.93
C GLY A 140 -9.32 -12.59 -2.43
N MET A 141 -8.54 -11.99 -1.51
CA MET A 141 -7.60 -10.91 -1.76
C MET A 141 -6.23 -11.28 -1.21
N THR A 142 -5.18 -10.68 -1.74
CA THR A 142 -3.83 -10.86 -1.20
C THR A 142 -3.08 -9.53 -1.10
N TRP A 143 -1.95 -9.53 -0.41
CA TRP A 143 -1.04 -8.42 -0.24
C TRP A 143 0.22 -8.66 -1.05
N VAL A 144 0.62 -7.69 -1.89
CA VAL A 144 1.74 -7.85 -2.81
C VAL A 144 2.81 -6.80 -2.54
N GLY A 145 3.97 -7.27 -2.09
CA GLY A 145 5.15 -6.48 -1.76
C GLY A 145 4.96 -5.55 -0.55
N LEU A 146 6.07 -5.14 0.06
CA LEU A 146 6.11 -4.02 1.01
C LEU A 146 6.91 -2.90 0.35
N TYR A 147 6.34 -1.70 0.23
CA TYR A 147 6.95 -0.61 -0.53
C TYR A 147 8.28 -0.12 0.07
N GLY A 148 8.52 -0.40 1.36
CA GLY A 148 9.77 -0.12 2.05
C GLY A 148 9.66 1.03 3.04
N PHE A 149 8.61 1.86 2.99
CA PHE A 149 8.37 2.92 3.96
C PHE A 149 7.31 2.51 5.00
N ASN A 150 7.37 3.19 6.13
CA ASN A 150 6.49 2.98 7.29
C ASN A 150 5.83 4.30 7.69
N ASN A 151 4.57 4.52 7.35
CA ASN A 151 3.83 5.73 7.72
C ASN A 151 3.30 5.62 9.15
N THR A 152 4.20 5.76 10.13
CA THR A 152 3.86 5.69 11.56
C THR A 152 4.00 7.06 12.26
N TYR A 153 3.52 7.13 13.49
CA TYR A 153 3.75 8.31 14.32
C TYR A 153 5.23 8.48 14.66
N THR A 154 5.70 9.73 14.63
CA THR A 154 7.01 10.13 15.12
C THR A 154 6.92 11.40 15.94
N LEU A 155 7.95 11.67 16.74
CA LEU A 155 8.17 12.97 17.36
C LEU A 155 9.16 13.76 16.48
N ALA A 156 8.66 14.86 15.92
CA ALA A 156 9.44 15.77 15.11
C ALA A 156 9.99 16.89 15.96
N VAL A 157 11.26 17.22 15.83
CA VAL A 157 11.98 18.23 16.62
C VAL A 157 12.59 19.27 15.69
N ARG A 158 12.62 20.54 16.11
CA ARG A 158 13.37 21.57 15.38
C ARG A 158 14.84 21.16 15.27
N LYS A 159 15.40 21.28 14.08
CA LYS A 159 16.79 20.90 13.83
C LYS A 159 17.79 21.57 14.78
N GLU A 160 17.60 22.86 15.09
CA GLU A 160 18.47 23.59 16.03
C GLU A 160 18.50 22.93 17.41
N ILE A 161 17.33 22.43 17.89
CA ILE A 161 17.20 21.74 19.17
C ILE A 161 17.82 20.34 19.06
N ALA A 162 17.54 19.62 17.98
CA ALA A 162 18.15 18.31 17.74
C ALA A 162 19.68 18.38 17.69
N ASP A 163 20.25 19.37 17.01
CA ASP A 163 21.69 19.59 16.94
C ASP A 163 22.27 20.00 18.31
N GLN A 164 21.61 20.91 19.03
CA GLN A 164 22.04 21.38 20.34
C GLN A 164 22.16 20.24 21.37
N TYR A 165 21.18 19.35 21.41
CA TYR A 165 21.14 18.25 22.36
C TYR A 165 21.57 16.90 21.75
N GLN A 166 21.95 16.86 20.47
CA GLN A 166 22.37 15.66 19.73
C GLN A 166 21.27 14.58 19.71
N LEU A 167 20.01 15.00 19.53
CA LEU A 167 18.85 14.13 19.54
C LEU A 167 18.77 13.31 18.25
N LYS A 168 18.63 12.00 18.38
CA LYS A 168 18.38 11.07 17.27
C LYS A 168 17.20 10.16 17.55
N THR A 169 16.97 9.82 18.82
CA THR A 169 15.95 8.87 19.25
C THR A 169 14.98 9.49 20.25
N CYS A 170 13.83 8.87 20.42
CA CYS A 170 12.90 9.26 21.49
C CYS A 170 13.51 9.11 22.88
N SER A 171 14.42 8.15 23.10
CA SER A 171 15.17 8.02 24.35
C SER A 171 16.14 9.19 24.58
N ASP A 172 16.68 9.81 23.53
CA ASP A 172 17.50 11.02 23.68
C ASP A 172 16.65 12.21 24.06
N LEU A 173 15.48 12.38 23.40
CA LEU A 173 14.52 13.43 23.73
C LEU A 173 14.05 13.37 25.19
N ALA A 174 13.81 12.17 25.69
CA ALA A 174 13.36 11.95 27.09
C ALA A 174 14.31 12.60 28.10
N LYS A 175 15.62 12.61 27.85
CA LYS A 175 16.63 13.17 28.77
C LYS A 175 16.54 14.68 28.93
N VAL A 176 15.95 15.38 27.95
CA VAL A 176 15.89 16.84 27.88
C VAL A 176 14.46 17.38 27.75
N SER A 177 13.48 16.53 27.70
CA SER A 177 12.07 16.91 27.48
C SER A 177 11.57 17.99 28.45
N GLY A 178 12.07 18.00 29.71
CA GLY A 178 11.74 18.99 30.73
C GLY A 178 12.20 20.42 30.40
N GLU A 179 13.01 20.62 29.39
CA GLU A 179 13.43 21.95 28.93
C GLU A 179 12.63 22.42 27.71
N LEU A 180 11.91 21.51 27.05
CA LEU A 180 11.29 21.68 25.74
C LEU A 180 9.77 21.83 25.80
N VAL A 181 9.25 22.60 24.84
CA VAL A 181 7.80 22.82 24.67
C VAL A 181 7.30 21.87 23.59
N PHE A 182 6.36 21.00 23.96
CA PHE A 182 5.64 20.18 23.01
C PHE A 182 4.41 20.94 22.49
N GLY A 183 4.12 20.84 21.19
CA GLY A 183 2.87 21.31 20.59
C GLY A 183 2.29 20.25 19.68
N GLY A 184 1.01 19.95 19.83
CA GLY A 184 0.33 18.96 19.01
C GLY A 184 -1.17 19.16 18.95
N ASN A 185 -1.84 18.42 18.09
CA ASN A 185 -3.30 18.49 18.01
C ASN A 185 -3.94 17.82 19.25
N PRO A 186 -5.12 18.32 19.70
CA PRO A 186 -5.79 17.79 20.88
C PRO A 186 -6.00 16.30 20.87
N ASP A 187 -6.40 15.73 19.71
CA ASP A 187 -6.63 14.28 19.59
C ASP A 187 -5.37 13.47 19.95
N TYR A 188 -4.19 13.87 19.46
CA TYR A 188 -2.94 13.18 19.78
C TYR A 188 -2.55 13.37 21.26
N ILE A 189 -2.81 14.55 21.83
CA ILE A 189 -2.49 14.83 23.23
C ILE A 189 -3.36 14.00 24.17
N GLU A 190 -4.64 13.83 23.84
CA GLU A 190 -5.63 13.15 24.69
C GLU A 190 -5.66 11.62 24.52
N ARG A 191 -5.22 11.11 23.39
CA ARG A 191 -5.22 9.65 23.12
C ARG A 191 -4.30 8.91 24.09
N ALA A 192 -4.74 7.74 24.56
CA ALA A 192 -3.92 6.87 25.41
C ALA A 192 -2.66 6.37 24.72
N ASP A 193 -2.72 6.14 23.40
CA ASP A 193 -1.60 5.73 22.53
C ASP A 193 -0.85 6.92 21.89
N GLY A 194 -1.27 8.16 22.20
CA GLY A 194 -0.65 9.40 21.78
C GLY A 194 0.43 9.92 22.74
N LEU A 195 0.38 11.24 23.03
CA LEU A 195 1.39 11.90 23.87
C LEU A 195 1.51 11.27 25.26
N SER A 196 0.39 10.91 25.88
CA SER A 196 0.38 10.31 27.22
C SER A 196 1.15 8.98 27.23
N GLY A 197 0.83 8.09 26.29
CA GLY A 197 1.43 6.77 26.23
C GLY A 197 2.91 6.81 25.83
N VAL A 198 3.28 7.61 24.82
CA VAL A 198 4.70 7.75 24.44
C VAL A 198 5.51 8.39 25.56
N SER A 199 4.93 9.37 26.27
CA SER A 199 5.59 9.99 27.42
C SER A 199 5.82 9.00 28.56
N GLU A 200 4.86 8.15 28.87
CA GLU A 200 5.01 7.08 29.87
C GLU A 200 6.07 6.05 29.43
N ALA A 201 6.01 5.59 28.18
CA ALA A 201 6.94 4.57 27.65
C ALA A 201 8.40 5.04 27.67
N TYR A 202 8.64 6.31 27.40
CA TYR A 202 9.98 6.91 27.34
C TYR A 202 10.40 7.63 28.63
N GLY A 203 9.46 7.96 29.53
CA GLY A 203 9.72 8.76 30.72
C GLY A 203 9.90 10.25 30.40
N MET A 204 9.09 10.78 29.46
CA MET A 204 9.14 12.17 29.05
C MET A 204 8.24 13.05 29.94
N GLU A 205 8.74 14.20 30.35
CA GLU A 205 7.97 15.26 31.02
C GLU A 205 8.32 16.59 30.32
N PHE A 206 7.42 17.07 29.44
CA PHE A 206 7.65 18.32 28.73
C PHE A 206 7.48 19.55 29.64
N LYS A 207 8.30 20.57 29.43
CA LYS A 207 8.23 21.87 30.13
C LYS A 207 6.83 22.50 30.01
N ALA A 208 6.23 22.39 28.86
CA ALA A 208 4.86 22.82 28.56
C ALA A 208 4.30 22.01 27.40
N ILE A 209 2.97 21.84 27.39
CA ILE A 209 2.23 21.23 26.30
C ILE A 209 1.26 22.29 25.77
N LYS A 210 1.22 22.49 24.45
CA LYS A 210 0.35 23.44 23.76
C LYS A 210 -0.57 22.72 22.78
N ASP A 211 -1.85 23.05 22.80
CA ASP A 211 -2.79 22.64 21.77
C ASP A 211 -2.51 23.45 20.50
N ILE A 212 -2.22 22.79 19.40
CA ILE A 212 -1.96 23.39 18.09
C ILE A 212 -2.83 22.69 17.05
N ASP A 213 -3.47 23.45 16.19
CA ASP A 213 -4.15 22.88 15.02
C ASP A 213 -3.17 22.07 14.17
N ILE A 214 -3.63 20.90 13.69
CA ILE A 214 -2.77 19.95 12.95
C ILE A 214 -2.10 20.59 11.73
N GLY A 215 -2.77 21.53 11.05
CA GLY A 215 -2.23 22.25 9.89
C GLY A 215 -1.23 23.36 10.26
N LEU A 216 -1.13 23.74 11.54
CA LEU A 216 -0.29 24.86 12.00
C LEU A 216 0.94 24.41 12.81
N LYS A 217 1.07 23.13 13.14
CA LYS A 217 2.14 22.62 14.02
C LYS A 217 3.55 22.91 13.49
N TYR A 218 3.80 22.70 12.22
CA TYR A 218 5.12 22.96 11.61
C TYR A 218 5.40 24.45 11.44
N GLU A 219 4.37 25.28 11.22
CA GLU A 219 4.52 26.74 11.21
C GLU A 219 4.88 27.28 12.61
N ALA A 220 4.20 26.76 13.65
CA ALA A 220 4.51 27.11 15.05
C ALA A 220 5.92 26.66 15.46
N MET A 221 6.36 25.50 14.97
CA MET A 221 7.73 25.01 15.13
C MET A 221 8.75 25.94 14.45
N GLY A 222 8.52 26.32 13.20
CA GLY A 222 9.39 27.24 12.45
C GLY A 222 9.50 28.64 13.10
N LYS A 223 8.45 29.10 13.82
CA LYS A 223 8.47 30.36 14.60
C LYS A 223 9.15 30.22 15.95
N GLY A 224 9.47 29.02 16.40
CA GLY A 224 10.03 28.76 17.72
C GLY A 224 9.00 28.83 18.86
N ASP A 225 7.71 28.76 18.55
CA ASP A 225 6.66 28.71 19.55
C ASP A 225 6.59 27.38 20.27
N ILE A 226 7.04 26.31 19.60
CA ILE A 226 7.19 24.94 20.09
C ILE A 226 8.51 24.35 19.61
N ASP A 227 9.02 23.36 20.33
CA ASP A 227 10.29 22.70 20.06
C ASP A 227 10.08 21.32 19.47
N VAL A 228 9.02 20.63 19.87
CA VAL A 228 8.66 19.26 19.52
C VAL A 228 7.19 19.19 19.12
N THR A 229 6.88 18.39 18.11
CA THR A 229 5.50 18.06 17.73
C THR A 229 5.34 16.59 17.40
N ASN A 230 4.12 16.09 17.36
CA ASN A 230 3.83 14.80 16.73
C ASN A 230 3.74 14.98 15.22
N GLY A 231 4.23 14.00 14.48
CA GLY A 231 4.13 13.90 13.03
C GLY A 231 3.96 12.46 12.58
N TYR A 232 3.94 12.29 11.29
CA TYR A 232 4.11 10.98 10.65
C TYR A 232 5.48 10.96 10.00
N THR A 233 6.11 9.79 9.93
CA THR A 233 7.43 9.59 9.33
C THR A 233 7.50 10.05 7.87
N THR A 234 6.34 10.09 7.19
CA THR A 234 6.21 10.53 5.79
C THR A 234 5.58 11.93 5.63
N ASP A 235 5.40 12.71 6.72
CA ASP A 235 4.92 14.09 6.62
C ASP A 235 5.85 14.91 5.71
N ALA A 236 5.30 15.67 4.78
CA ALA A 236 6.05 16.50 3.83
C ALA A 236 7.13 17.38 4.49
N GLN A 237 6.82 17.92 5.67
CA GLN A 237 7.73 18.80 6.40
C GLN A 237 8.95 18.08 7.00
N ILE A 238 8.90 16.75 7.13
CA ILE A 238 10.05 15.96 7.64
C ILE A 238 11.18 15.88 6.60
N SER A 239 10.88 16.03 5.31
CA SER A 239 11.88 16.13 4.26
C SER A 239 12.71 17.43 4.31
N ARG A 240 12.28 18.42 5.12
CA ARG A 240 12.95 19.71 5.23
C ARG A 240 14.18 19.64 6.14
N ASP A 241 15.16 20.49 5.82
CA ASP A 241 16.41 20.59 6.58
C ASP A 241 16.24 21.17 8.01
N ASP A 242 15.08 21.77 8.34
CA ASP A 242 14.81 22.42 9.63
C ASP A 242 14.04 21.57 10.63
N VAL A 243 13.67 20.34 10.25
CA VAL A 243 12.94 19.38 11.08
C VAL A 243 13.70 18.05 11.14
N VAL A 244 13.69 17.39 12.29
CA VAL A 244 14.28 16.06 12.50
C VAL A 244 13.19 15.13 13.08
N ALA A 245 12.85 14.07 12.37
CA ALA A 245 12.07 12.98 12.91
C ALA A 245 12.96 12.11 13.81
N LEU A 246 12.48 11.79 15.00
CA LEU A 246 13.22 10.95 15.94
C LEU A 246 12.85 9.47 15.75
N GLU A 247 13.86 8.62 15.86
CA GLU A 247 13.69 7.18 15.85
C GLU A 247 12.95 6.72 17.13
N ASP A 248 11.95 5.85 16.96
CA ASP A 248 11.26 5.16 18.05
C ASP A 248 12.08 3.94 18.50
N ASP A 249 13.17 4.17 19.23
CA ASP A 249 14.17 3.17 19.60
C ASP A 249 13.69 2.12 20.61
N LYS A 250 12.47 2.26 21.14
CA LYS A 250 11.81 1.23 21.97
C LYS A 250 10.70 0.49 21.26
N GLY A 251 10.35 0.89 20.01
CA GLY A 251 9.26 0.28 19.24
C GLY A 251 7.90 0.45 19.92
N TYR A 252 7.62 1.62 20.48
CA TYR A 252 6.35 1.93 21.10
C TYR A 252 5.24 2.12 20.06
N GLN A 253 5.57 2.74 18.93
CA GLN A 253 4.62 3.03 17.88
C GLN A 253 4.29 1.78 17.05
N VAL A 254 3.04 1.68 16.64
CA VAL A 254 2.61 0.61 15.74
C VAL A 254 3.04 0.93 14.32
N ASN A 255 3.59 -0.05 13.62
CA ASN A 255 4.07 0.10 12.26
C ASN A 255 2.96 -0.01 11.23
N TYR A 256 3.02 0.87 10.23
CA TYR A 256 2.08 0.97 9.11
C TYR A 256 2.85 0.86 7.79
N TYR A 257 3.43 -0.30 7.52
CA TYR A 257 4.10 -0.56 6.24
C TYR A 257 3.09 -0.56 5.11
N CYS A 258 3.39 0.15 4.02
CA CYS A 258 2.51 0.22 2.87
C CYS A 258 2.75 -0.94 1.91
N SER A 259 1.67 -1.45 1.32
CA SER A 259 1.66 -2.55 0.36
C SER A 259 0.45 -2.42 -0.57
N THR A 260 0.39 -3.21 -1.63
CA THR A 260 -0.80 -3.32 -2.47
C THR A 260 -1.70 -4.45 -1.99
N VAL A 261 -2.96 -4.14 -1.67
CA VAL A 261 -4.02 -5.14 -1.58
C VAL A 261 -4.64 -5.31 -2.95
N VAL A 262 -4.71 -6.55 -3.44
CA VAL A 262 -5.25 -6.89 -4.76
C VAL A 262 -6.18 -8.09 -4.67
N ARG A 263 -7.23 -8.10 -5.47
CA ARG A 263 -8.14 -9.25 -5.58
C ARG A 263 -7.48 -10.38 -6.35
N GLU A 264 -7.64 -11.61 -5.89
CA GLU A 264 -7.06 -12.80 -6.53
C GLU A 264 -7.63 -13.03 -7.94
N ASP A 265 -8.92 -12.77 -8.16
CA ASP A 265 -9.53 -12.86 -9.48
C ASP A 265 -9.03 -11.78 -10.47
N ALA A 266 -8.56 -10.63 -9.95
CA ALA A 266 -7.86 -9.64 -10.77
C ALA A 266 -6.47 -10.14 -11.20
N LEU A 267 -5.73 -10.83 -10.33
CA LEU A 267 -4.45 -11.47 -10.69
C LEU A 267 -4.64 -12.58 -11.73
N GLU A 268 -5.72 -13.36 -11.64
CA GLU A 268 -6.07 -14.34 -12.66
C GLU A 268 -6.43 -13.70 -14.02
N LYS A 269 -7.18 -12.59 -13.96
CA LYS A 269 -7.63 -11.84 -15.15
C LYS A 269 -6.47 -11.10 -15.83
N TYR A 270 -5.48 -10.62 -15.08
CA TYR A 270 -4.33 -9.83 -15.52
C TYR A 270 -3.00 -10.53 -15.18
N PRO A 271 -2.56 -11.57 -15.92
CA PRO A 271 -1.45 -12.46 -15.51
C PRO A 271 -0.10 -11.78 -15.24
N LYS A 272 0.14 -10.56 -15.80
CA LYS A 272 1.36 -9.78 -15.56
C LYS A 272 1.26 -8.82 -14.39
N LEU A 273 0.08 -8.75 -13.74
CA LEU A 273 -0.16 -7.74 -12.71
C LEU A 273 0.69 -8.00 -11.47
N GLU A 274 0.74 -9.23 -10.97
CA GLU A 274 1.49 -9.56 -9.76
C GLU A 274 2.99 -9.26 -9.90
N GLU A 275 3.62 -9.71 -10.98
CA GLU A 275 5.05 -9.45 -11.24
C GLU A 275 5.35 -7.95 -11.36
N THR A 276 4.38 -7.16 -11.87
CA THR A 276 4.49 -5.71 -11.98
C THR A 276 4.36 -5.04 -10.62
N LEU A 277 3.39 -5.45 -9.79
CA LEU A 277 3.20 -4.94 -8.43
C LEU A 277 4.40 -5.23 -7.51
N LEU A 278 5.05 -6.38 -7.69
CA LEU A 278 6.26 -6.74 -6.95
C LEU A 278 7.45 -5.81 -7.21
N LEU A 279 7.44 -5.03 -8.29
CA LEU A 279 8.45 -3.98 -8.51
C LEU A 279 8.38 -2.84 -7.48
N MET A 280 7.30 -2.76 -6.73
CA MET A 280 7.14 -1.82 -5.62
C MET A 280 7.83 -2.29 -4.33
N ASP A 281 8.30 -3.53 -4.25
CA ASP A 281 8.89 -4.08 -3.03
C ASP A 281 10.22 -3.38 -2.70
N GLY A 282 10.29 -2.75 -1.51
CA GLY A 282 11.47 -2.05 -1.02
C GLY A 282 11.89 -0.80 -1.81
N ILE A 283 11.01 -0.23 -2.65
CA ILE A 283 11.37 0.85 -3.58
C ILE A 283 11.45 2.23 -2.92
N LEU A 284 10.77 2.43 -1.80
CA LEU A 284 10.63 3.71 -1.11
C LEU A 284 11.15 3.62 0.33
N SER A 285 11.89 4.62 0.76
CA SER A 285 12.15 4.90 2.18
C SER A 285 11.15 5.93 2.72
N ASP A 286 11.06 6.06 4.05
CA ASP A 286 10.25 7.09 4.71
C ASP A 286 10.63 8.50 4.21
N GLN A 287 11.92 8.77 4.09
CA GLN A 287 12.45 10.05 3.61
C GLN A 287 12.05 10.33 2.16
N GLU A 288 12.15 9.35 1.27
CA GLU A 288 11.73 9.53 -0.13
C GLU A 288 10.22 9.76 -0.23
N MET A 289 9.41 9.04 0.55
CA MET A 289 7.96 9.27 0.55
C MET A 289 7.61 10.67 1.08
N ALA A 290 8.28 11.13 2.15
CA ALA A 290 8.13 12.50 2.65
C ALA A 290 8.51 13.55 1.60
N GLU A 291 9.56 13.29 0.80
CA GLU A 291 9.99 14.19 -0.28
C GLU A 291 8.97 14.24 -1.42
N LEU A 292 8.40 13.10 -1.81
CA LEU A 292 7.32 13.06 -2.80
C LEU A 292 6.08 13.84 -2.31
N ASN A 293 5.69 13.64 -1.05
CA ASN A 293 4.61 14.41 -0.43
C ASN A 293 4.92 15.92 -0.42
N TYR A 294 6.16 16.31 -0.13
CA TYR A 294 6.59 17.72 -0.15
C TYR A 294 6.45 18.36 -1.52
N GLN A 295 6.84 17.66 -2.57
CA GLN A 295 6.72 18.15 -3.95
C GLN A 295 5.27 18.47 -4.33
N VAL A 296 4.32 17.69 -3.85
CA VAL A 296 2.88 17.93 -4.11
C VAL A 296 2.32 19.00 -3.15
N GLU A 297 2.49 18.81 -1.84
CA GLU A 297 1.83 19.64 -0.82
C GLU A 297 2.41 21.05 -0.70
N VAL A 298 3.71 21.20 -0.92
CA VAL A 298 4.42 22.46 -0.70
C VAL A 298 4.83 23.12 -2.02
N ASP A 299 5.42 22.35 -2.95
CA ASP A 299 5.85 22.89 -4.25
C ASP A 299 4.67 22.99 -5.23
N GLY A 300 3.54 22.32 -4.95
CA GLY A 300 2.33 22.38 -5.76
C GLY A 300 2.44 21.65 -7.10
N LYS A 301 3.32 20.65 -7.20
CA LYS A 301 3.43 19.79 -8.37
C LYS A 301 2.20 18.87 -8.48
N ASP A 302 1.91 18.43 -9.70
CA ASP A 302 0.88 17.42 -9.96
C ASP A 302 1.35 16.03 -9.49
N GLU A 303 0.47 15.24 -8.89
CA GLU A 303 0.82 13.91 -8.35
C GLU A 303 1.28 12.95 -9.44
N ALA A 304 0.72 13.06 -10.67
CA ALA A 304 1.11 12.20 -11.78
C ALA A 304 2.50 12.56 -12.32
N ASP A 305 2.87 13.84 -12.30
CA ASP A 305 4.22 14.28 -12.68
C ASP A 305 5.25 13.80 -11.65
N VAL A 306 4.95 13.95 -10.36
CA VAL A 306 5.81 13.47 -9.25
C VAL A 306 6.00 11.96 -9.34
N ALA A 307 4.93 11.19 -9.55
CA ALA A 307 4.98 9.75 -9.73
C ALA A 307 5.85 9.35 -10.94
N ARG A 308 5.73 10.08 -12.06
CA ARG A 308 6.52 9.83 -13.26
C ARG A 308 8.00 10.10 -13.03
N GLU A 309 8.35 11.26 -12.46
CA GLU A 309 9.73 11.63 -12.13
C GLU A 309 10.38 10.55 -11.23
N PHE A 310 9.66 10.11 -10.21
CA PHE A 310 10.09 9.05 -9.30
C PHE A 310 10.35 7.72 -10.02
N LEU A 311 9.42 7.26 -10.86
CA LEU A 311 9.57 6.00 -11.59
C LEU A 311 10.74 6.03 -12.59
N ILE A 312 11.00 7.19 -13.23
CA ILE A 312 12.17 7.39 -14.09
C ILE A 312 13.46 7.34 -13.27
N GLU A 313 13.51 8.01 -12.13
CA GLU A 313 14.67 8.01 -11.23
C GLU A 313 15.03 6.60 -10.75
N LYS A 314 14.01 5.81 -10.42
CA LYS A 314 14.18 4.39 -10.04
C LYS A 314 14.48 3.46 -11.23
N GLY A 315 14.44 3.96 -12.46
CA GLY A 315 14.69 3.18 -13.68
C GLY A 315 13.58 2.17 -13.99
N LEU A 316 12.39 2.41 -13.48
CA LEU A 316 11.23 1.54 -13.69
C LEU A 316 10.45 1.87 -14.95
N ILE A 317 10.50 3.10 -15.44
CA ILE A 317 9.94 3.51 -16.72
C ILE A 317 10.97 4.32 -17.51
N GLU A 318 10.76 4.47 -18.83
CA GLU A 318 11.58 5.33 -19.69
C GLU A 318 11.08 6.78 -19.68
N GLU A 319 11.95 7.74 -20.06
CA GLU A 319 11.63 9.18 -20.15
C GLU A 319 10.47 9.49 -21.13
#